data_48acc26796b892d867855a4a5748cd34
#
_entry.id   48acc26796b892d867855a4a5748cd34
#
_cell.length_a   1.000
_cell.length_b   1.000
_cell.length_c   1.000
_cell.angle_alpha   90.00
_cell.angle_beta   90.00
_cell.angle_gamma   90.00
#
_symmetry.space_group_name_H-M   'P 1'
#
loop_
_entity.id
_entity.type
_entity.pdbx_description
1 polymer ?
#
loop_
_entity_poly.entity_id
_entity_poly.type
_entity_poly.pdbx_seq_one_letter_code
_entity_poly.pdbx_strand_id
1 'polypeptide(L)'
;MRITSEQAAAIRQEVTRLAGDAARVWLFGSRVRDDARGGDVDLMVELDEAVPEPAQLAARLSAQASRAMWGRKVDVLIKAPNLQTLPIHSIAMTEGIRL
;
A
#
# COMPACT_ATOMS: atom_id res chain seq x y z
N MET A 1 8.73 -3.05 -12.42
CA MET A 1 8.34 -2.49 -11.11
C MET A 1 9.39 -1.48 -10.66
N ARG A 2 8.95 -0.37 -10.10
CA ARG A 2 9.83 0.77 -9.81
C ARG A 2 10.31 0.84 -8.37
N ILE A 3 10.23 -0.25 -7.62
CA ILE A 3 10.79 -0.32 -6.28
C ILE A 3 11.74 -1.52 -6.20
N THR A 4 12.72 -1.43 -5.31
CA THR A 4 13.68 -2.52 -5.11
C THR A 4 13.07 -3.63 -4.25
N SER A 5 13.68 -4.82 -4.29
CA SER A 5 13.29 -5.92 -3.40
C SER A 5 13.42 -5.53 -1.93
N GLU A 6 14.43 -4.74 -1.62
CA GLU A 6 14.67 -4.26 -0.25
C GLU A 6 13.58 -3.29 0.19
N GLN A 7 13.16 -2.39 -0.69
CA GLN A 7 12.07 -1.48 -0.40
C GLN A 7 10.75 -2.23 -0.22
N ALA A 8 10.48 -3.21 -1.09
CA ALA A 8 9.28 -4.04 -0.96
C ALA A 8 9.26 -4.79 0.37
N ALA A 9 10.39 -5.37 0.77
CA ALA A 9 10.50 -6.07 2.04
C ALA A 9 10.28 -5.12 3.22
N ALA A 10 10.83 -3.92 3.17
CA ALA A 10 10.66 -2.92 4.22
C ALA A 10 9.19 -2.48 4.33
N ILE A 11 8.52 -2.31 3.20
CA ILE A 11 7.09 -1.97 3.18
C ILE A 11 6.27 -3.10 3.81
N ARG A 12 6.52 -4.35 3.42
CA ARG A 12 5.80 -5.50 3.99
C ARG A 12 5.99 -5.58 5.50
N GLN A 13 7.21 -5.32 5.96
CA GLN A 13 7.54 -5.37 7.37
C GLN A 13 6.75 -4.33 8.15
N GLU A 14 6.64 -3.12 7.65
CA GLU A 14 5.88 -2.05 8.28
C GLU A 14 4.38 -2.33 8.24
N VAL A 15 3.88 -2.90 7.15
CA VAL A 15 2.47 -3.29 7.05
C VAL A 15 2.14 -4.37 8.08
N THR A 16 3.00 -5.37 8.22
CA THR A 16 2.81 -6.43 9.21
C THR A 16 2.82 -5.87 10.63
N ARG A 17 3.74 -4.96 10.90
CA ARG A 17 3.87 -4.35 12.23
C ARG A 17 2.65 -3.54 12.62
N LEU A 18 2.08 -2.79 11.68
CA LEU A 18 0.98 -1.86 11.96
C LEU A 18 -0.41 -2.48 11.74
N ALA A 19 -0.54 -3.43 10.83
CA ALA A 19 -1.82 -3.97 10.41
C ALA A 19 -1.97 -5.48 10.63
N GLY A 20 -0.91 -6.17 11.07
CA GLY A 20 -0.95 -7.59 11.38
C GLY A 20 -0.44 -8.48 10.26
N ASP A 21 -0.21 -9.76 10.60
CA ASP A 21 0.41 -10.73 9.69
C ASP A 21 -0.46 -11.11 8.50
N ALA A 22 -1.79 -10.99 8.66
CA ALA A 22 -2.71 -11.34 7.59
C ALA A 22 -2.90 -10.23 6.56
N ALA A 23 -2.34 -9.04 6.80
CA ALA A 23 -2.46 -7.92 5.89
C ALA A 23 -1.69 -8.21 4.59
N ARG A 24 -2.28 -7.81 3.48
CA ARG A 24 -1.67 -7.95 2.16
C ARG A 24 -1.48 -6.56 1.56
N VAL A 25 -0.37 -6.35 0.87
CA VAL A 25 -0.06 -5.06 0.28
C VAL A 25 0.13 -5.19 -1.23
N TRP A 26 -0.45 -4.25 -1.96
CA TRP A 26 -0.42 -4.19 -3.41
C TRP A 26 0.17 -2.86 -3.85
N LEU A 27 1.10 -2.93 -4.79
CA LEU A 27 1.66 -1.74 -5.45
C LEU A 27 0.86 -1.51 -6.73
N PHE A 28 0.35 -0.29 -6.91
CA PHE A 28 -0.43 0.02 -8.10
C PHE A 28 -0.11 1.44 -8.59
N GLY A 29 -0.84 1.90 -9.60
CA GLY A 29 -0.61 3.21 -10.18
C GLY A 29 0.62 3.25 -11.06
N SER A 30 1.28 4.38 -11.13
CA SER A 30 2.40 4.60 -12.05
C SER A 30 3.62 3.74 -11.73
N ARG A 31 3.72 3.23 -10.49
CA ARG A 31 4.88 2.41 -10.07
C ARG A 31 4.87 1.00 -10.63
N VAL A 32 3.74 0.54 -11.12
CA VAL A 32 3.64 -0.76 -11.77
C VAL A 32 4.32 -0.73 -13.14
N ARG A 33 4.38 0.43 -13.77
CA ARG A 33 4.92 0.61 -15.12
C ARG A 33 6.35 1.10 -15.03
N ASP A 34 7.27 0.32 -15.56
CA ASP A 34 8.70 0.63 -15.47
C ASP A 34 9.10 1.89 -16.23
N ASP A 35 8.33 2.26 -17.24
CA ASP A 35 8.58 3.46 -18.01
C ASP A 35 8.02 4.73 -17.38
N ALA A 36 7.23 4.59 -16.33
CA ALA A 36 6.67 5.74 -15.64
C ALA A 36 7.74 6.45 -14.82
N ARG A 37 7.72 7.78 -14.88
CA ARG A 37 8.68 8.58 -14.13
C ARG A 37 8.10 9.00 -12.81
N GLY A 38 8.96 9.02 -11.82
CA GLY A 38 8.84 9.64 -10.51
C GLY A 38 7.43 9.77 -9.98
N GLY A 39 7.25 10.59 -8.99
CA GLY A 39 5.94 10.82 -8.41
C GLY A 39 5.67 9.92 -7.25
N ASP A 40 4.39 9.83 -6.93
CA ASP A 40 3.93 9.17 -5.72
C ASP A 40 3.92 7.65 -5.87
N VAL A 41 4.10 6.98 -4.75
CA VAL A 41 3.94 5.54 -4.65
C VAL A 41 2.50 5.27 -4.18
N ASP A 42 1.79 4.40 -4.87
CA ASP A 42 0.42 4.05 -4.52
C ASP A 42 0.37 2.63 -3.98
N LEU A 43 -0.10 2.47 -2.75
CA LEU A 43 -0.24 1.17 -2.11
C LEU A 43 -1.68 0.93 -1.69
N MET A 44 -2.13 -0.32 -1.81
CA MET A 44 -3.37 -0.77 -1.19
C MET A 44 -3.03 -1.82 -0.15
N VAL A 45 -3.55 -1.63 1.06
CA VAL A 45 -3.41 -2.60 2.14
C VAL A 45 -4.77 -3.26 2.36
N GLU A 46 -4.80 -4.57 2.15
CA GLU A 46 -6.00 -5.38 2.27
C GLU A 46 -6.01 -6.12 3.59
N LEU A 47 -7.11 -6.02 4.32
CA LEU A 47 -7.29 -6.61 5.64
C LEU A 47 -8.54 -7.46 5.66
N ASP A 48 -8.51 -8.55 6.44
CA ASP A 48 -9.65 -9.45 6.60
C ASP A 48 -10.59 -9.02 7.72
N GLU A 49 -10.12 -8.15 8.61
CA GLU A 49 -10.89 -7.69 9.76
C GLU A 49 -11.28 -6.23 9.61
N ALA A 50 -12.34 -5.84 10.32
CA ALA A 50 -12.79 -4.46 10.34
C ALA A 50 -11.73 -3.53 10.90
N VAL A 51 -11.61 -2.34 10.31
CA VAL A 51 -10.67 -1.31 10.73
C VAL A 51 -11.47 -0.18 11.38
N PRO A 52 -11.34 0.02 12.70
CA PRO A 52 -12.11 1.07 13.40
C PRO A 52 -11.74 2.48 12.99
N GLU A 53 -10.45 2.71 12.69
CA GLU A 53 -9.94 4.04 12.37
C GLU A 53 -9.10 3.99 11.11
N PRO A 54 -9.74 3.85 9.93
CA PRO A 54 -9.00 3.66 8.67
C PRO A 54 -8.12 4.85 8.30
N ALA A 55 -8.56 6.07 8.55
CA ALA A 55 -7.76 7.25 8.21
C ALA A 55 -6.47 7.30 9.03
N GLN A 56 -6.55 6.95 10.30
CA GLN A 56 -5.38 6.94 11.17
C GLN A 56 -4.41 5.84 10.78
N LEU A 57 -4.92 4.65 10.47
CA LEU A 57 -4.09 3.55 10.01
C LEU A 57 -3.41 3.88 8.69
N ALA A 58 -4.15 4.45 7.74
CA ALA A 58 -3.60 4.86 6.45
C ALA A 58 -2.48 5.89 6.63
N ALA A 59 -2.67 6.86 7.52
CA ALA A 59 -1.66 7.89 7.78
C ALA A 59 -0.38 7.28 8.36
N ARG A 60 -0.50 6.35 9.29
CA ARG A 60 0.66 5.67 9.87
C ARG A 60 1.39 4.83 8.85
N LEU A 61 0.66 4.08 8.06
CA LEU A 61 1.23 3.26 6.99
C LEU A 61 1.95 4.13 5.96
N SER A 62 1.32 5.24 5.58
CA SER A 62 1.90 6.18 4.62
C SER A 62 3.23 6.74 5.14
N ALA A 63 3.28 7.15 6.41
CA ALA A 63 4.49 7.70 6.99
C ALA A 63 5.63 6.68 7.03
N GLN A 64 5.34 5.45 7.44
CA GLN A 64 6.37 4.42 7.54
C GLN A 64 6.80 3.91 6.17
N ALA A 65 5.87 3.76 5.24
CA ALA A 65 6.21 3.38 3.87
C ALA A 65 7.05 4.47 3.18
N SER A 66 6.74 5.73 3.44
CA SER A 66 7.54 6.85 2.92
C SER A 66 9.00 6.75 3.38
N ARG A 67 9.24 6.38 4.63
CA ARG A 67 10.60 6.17 5.13
C ARG A 67 11.31 5.05 4.37
N ALA A 68 10.60 3.95 4.11
CA ALA A 68 11.14 2.84 3.33
C ALA A 68 11.45 3.25 1.89
N MET A 69 10.78 4.28 1.38
CA MET A 69 10.97 4.80 0.03
C MET A 69 11.83 6.08 0.01
N TRP A 70 12.65 6.27 1.04
CA TRP A 70 13.60 7.39 1.15
C TRP A 70 12.93 8.76 1.10
N GLY A 71 11.79 8.90 1.77
CA GLY A 71 11.07 10.15 1.87
C GLY A 71 10.12 10.46 0.73
N ARG A 72 9.94 9.55 -0.22
CA ARG A 72 8.95 9.72 -1.28
C ARG A 72 7.54 9.65 -0.71
N LYS A 73 6.64 10.44 -1.28
CA LYS A 73 5.25 10.41 -0.86
C LYS A 73 4.63 9.04 -1.20
N VAL A 74 3.96 8.46 -0.22
CA VAL A 74 3.26 7.19 -0.38
C VAL A 74 1.80 7.39 -0.02
N ASP A 75 0.91 7.12 -0.97
CA ASP A 75 -0.53 7.15 -0.76
C ASP A 75 -1.00 5.74 -0.44
N VAL A 76 -1.74 5.59 0.66
CA VAL A 76 -2.21 4.29 1.12
C VAL A 76 -3.74 4.23 1.07
N LEU A 77 -4.23 3.22 0.37
CA LEU A 77 -5.64 2.89 0.26
C LEU A 77 -5.90 1.65 1.14
N ILE A 78 -6.91 1.71 1.99
CA ILE A 78 -7.27 0.57 2.85
C ILE A 78 -8.45 -0.17 2.25
N LYS A 79 -8.36 -1.50 2.19
CA LYS A 79 -9.47 -2.37 1.83
C LYS A 79 -9.77 -3.27 3.03
N ALA A 80 -10.97 -3.16 3.59
CA ALA A 80 -11.39 -3.92 4.77
C ALA A 80 -12.90 -4.20 4.71
N PRO A 81 -13.39 -5.21 5.47
CA PRO A 81 -14.80 -5.61 5.39
C PRO A 81 -15.78 -4.50 5.77
N ASN A 82 -15.39 -3.59 6.65
CA ASN A 82 -16.26 -2.50 7.10
C ASN A 82 -16.17 -1.25 6.24
N LEU A 83 -15.36 -1.27 5.17
CA LEU A 83 -15.18 -0.12 4.30
C LEU A 83 -15.82 -0.40 2.95
N GLN A 84 -16.38 0.66 2.34
CA GLN A 84 -16.96 0.54 1.01
C GLN A 84 -15.90 0.20 -0.01
N THR A 85 -16.16 -0.81 -0.84
CA THR A 85 -15.29 -1.14 -1.96
C THR A 85 -15.60 -0.20 -3.12
N LEU A 86 -14.59 0.57 -3.53
CA LEU A 86 -14.67 1.52 -4.64
C LEU A 86 -14.01 0.92 -5.88
N PRO A 87 -14.29 1.45 -7.07
CA PRO A 87 -13.63 0.97 -8.29
C PRO A 87 -12.10 0.94 -8.21
N ILE A 88 -11.51 1.90 -7.49
CA ILE A 88 -10.04 1.95 -7.34
C ILE A 88 -9.48 0.73 -6.61
N HIS A 89 -10.24 0.12 -5.70
CA HIS A 89 -9.81 -1.12 -5.05
C HIS A 89 -9.68 -2.26 -6.05
N SER A 90 -10.67 -2.38 -6.93
CA SER A 90 -10.66 -3.41 -7.98
C SER A 90 -9.52 -3.19 -8.97
N ILE A 91 -9.25 -1.94 -9.32
CA ILE A 91 -8.15 -1.58 -10.22
C ILE A 91 -6.82 -1.97 -9.57
N ALA A 92 -6.63 -1.67 -8.29
CA ALA A 92 -5.42 -2.00 -7.58
C ALA A 92 -5.17 -3.51 -7.53
N MET A 93 -6.22 -4.30 -7.34
CA MET A 93 -6.10 -5.76 -7.29
C MET A 93 -5.86 -6.37 -8.67
N THR A 94 -6.46 -5.80 -9.71
CA THR A 94 -6.38 -6.34 -11.07
C THR A 94 -5.07 -5.95 -11.75
N GLU A 95 -4.66 -4.69 -11.60
CA GLU A 95 -3.51 -4.13 -12.31
C GLU A 95 -2.28 -4.01 -11.43
N GLY A 96 -2.45 -4.12 -10.10
CA GLY A 96 -1.36 -3.98 -9.16
C GLY A 96 -0.50 -5.21 -9.05
N ILE A 97 0.62 -5.05 -8.36
CA ILE A 97 1.57 -6.14 -8.08
C ILE A 97 1.54 -6.36 -6.57
N ARG A 98 1.29 -7.61 -6.18
CA ARG A 98 1.34 -7.95 -4.77
C ARG A 98 2.79 -8.01 -4.29
N LEU A 99 3.06 -7.29 -3.20
CA LEU A 99 4.41 -7.25 -2.61
C LEU A 99 4.67 -8.38 -1.61
#